data_cd5163413581ea8f27d062a78be4b494
#
_entry.id   cd5163413581ea8f27d062a78be4b494
#
_cell.length_a   1.000
_cell.length_b   1.000
_cell.length_c   1.000
_cell.angle_alpha   90.00
_cell.angle_beta   90.00
_cell.angle_gamma   90.00
#
_symmetry.space_group_name_H-M   'P 1'
#
loop_
_entity.id
_entity.type
_entity.pdbx_description
1 polymer ?
#
loop_
_entity_poly.entity_id
_entity_poly.type
_entity_poly.pdbx_seq_one_letter_code
_entity_poly.pdbx_strand_id
1 'polypeptide(L)'
;MDQFDERERRGGAALEGVVERRQHTRYSVDAWAEVMVKDGTMLFRGRVLDVSLGGCYVETEVRLRLAPGTPVEMVFRVNDVVLQCDAMCRMVRRRGAGFLFVNQDAKMRGELEELIRELGEG
;
A
#
# COMPACT_ATOMS: atom_id res chain seq x y z
N MET A 1 4.38 11.69 12.15
CA MET A 1 4.38 11.60 11.78
C MET A 1 4.04 11.06 11.45
N ASP A 2 4.43 10.61 11.48
CA ASP A 2 4.16 10.18 10.97
C ASP A 2 3.90 9.43 11.10
N GLN A 3 4.27 9.05 11.43
CA GLN A 3 4.16 8.52 11.37
C GLN A 3 4.11 7.93 11.75
N PHE A 4 4.36 7.64 12.40
CA PHE A 4 4.49 7.25 12.56
C PHE A 4 4.78 7.37 13.08
N ASP A 5 5.12 7.26 13.58
CA ASP A 5 5.55 7.57 13.82
C ASP A 5 5.72 7.54 14.43
N GLU A 6 6.34 7.38 14.96
CA GLU A 6 6.70 7.65 15.30
C GLU A 6 7.00 7.31 15.84
N ARG A 7 7.30 7.11 16.58
CA ARG A 7 7.80 7.07 16.79
C ARG A 7 8.16 6.92 17.02
N GLU A 8 8.51 6.70 17.42
CA GLU A 8 9.06 6.94 17.23
C GLU A 8 9.44 6.98 17.43
N ARG A 9 9.73 7.01 18.01
CA ARG A 9 10.42 7.34 17.94
C ARG A 9 10.78 7.08 18.27
N ARG A 10 11.17 6.92 18.64
CA ARG A 10 11.82 6.88 18.54
C ARG A 10 12.31 6.36 18.59
N GLY A 11 12.46 6.05 19.03
CA GLY A 11 13.25 5.89 18.75
C GLY A 11 13.65 5.41 18.66
N GLY A 12 14.19 5.28 18.86
CA GLY A 12 14.98 5.20 18.48
C GLY A 12 15.41 5.02 18.38
N ALA A 13 16.07 5.16 18.60
CA ALA A 13 16.74 5.29 18.18
C ALA A 13 17.12 5.19 17.95
N ALA A 14 17.51 5.36 18.10
CA ALA A 14 17.97 5.52 17.53
C ALA A 14 18.25 5.13 17.28
N LEU A 15 18.55 5.08 17.40
CA LEU A 15 18.81 4.98 16.80
C LEU A 15 19.00 4.64 16.46
N GLU A 16 19.32 4.42 17.17
CA GLU A 16 19.50 4.24 16.59
C GLU A 16 19.55 4.40 15.94
N GLY A 17 20.09 4.05 16.59
CA GLY A 17 20.53 4.70 15.43
C GLY A 17 19.40 5.31 14.65
N VAL A 18 19.75 5.95 13.58
CA VAL A 18 18.67 6.48 12.76
C VAL A 18 17.75 5.36 12.35
N VAL A 19 16.48 5.56 12.62
CA VAL A 19 15.47 4.60 12.21
C VAL A 19 14.87 5.09 10.92
N GLU A 20 15.03 4.32 9.88
CA GLU A 20 14.41 4.62 8.60
C GLU A 20 12.91 4.34 8.71
N ARG A 21 12.12 5.34 8.49
CA ARG A 21 10.67 5.22 8.66
C ARG A 21 10.00 4.51 7.50
N ARG A 22 10.59 4.67 6.33
CA ARG A 22 10.10 3.99 5.14
C ARG A 22 11.17 3.02 4.71
N GLN A 23 10.85 1.76 4.78
CA GLN A 23 11.79 0.73 4.37
C GLN A 23 11.88 0.63 2.86
N HIS A 24 10.90 1.19 2.14
CA HIS A 24 10.83 1.05 0.69
C HIS A 24 10.52 2.38 0.06
N THR A 25 11.16 2.65 -1.06
CA THR A 25 10.89 3.83 -1.86
C THR A 25 9.49 3.74 -2.45
N ARG A 26 8.80 4.85 -2.45
CA ARG A 26 7.44 4.95 -2.99
C ARG A 26 7.51 5.63 -4.35
N TYR A 27 6.77 5.09 -5.29
CA TYR A 27 6.75 5.59 -6.66
C TYR A 27 5.35 6.06 -7.00
N SER A 28 5.24 7.26 -7.57
CA SER A 28 3.96 7.77 -8.06
C SER A 28 3.48 6.91 -9.21
N VAL A 29 2.19 6.68 -9.25
CA VAL A 29 1.60 5.86 -10.30
C VAL A 29 0.18 6.35 -10.54
N ASP A 30 -0.32 6.16 -11.74
CA ASP A 30 -1.71 6.49 -12.08
C ASP A 30 -2.36 5.19 -12.52
N ALA A 31 -3.04 4.55 -11.61
CA ALA A 31 -3.64 3.24 -11.84
C ALA A 31 -4.92 3.13 -11.02
N TRP A 32 -5.75 2.17 -11.38
CA TRP A 32 -6.98 1.90 -10.67
C TRP A 32 -6.85 0.57 -9.93
N ALA A 33 -7.49 0.51 -8.77
CA ALA A 33 -7.54 -0.70 -7.98
C ALA A 33 -8.96 -1.02 -7.60
N GLU A 34 -9.26 -2.31 -7.52
CA GLU A 34 -10.45 -2.82 -6.87
C GLU A 34 -10.01 -3.45 -5.56
N VAL A 35 -10.67 -3.09 -4.48
CA VAL A 35 -10.31 -3.53 -3.14
C VAL A 35 -11.53 -4.21 -2.52
N MET A 36 -11.37 -5.47 -2.14
CA MET A 36 -12.43 -6.23 -1.51
C MET A 36 -12.01 -6.56 -0.09
N VAL A 37 -12.86 -6.18 0.87
CA VAL A 37 -12.66 -6.60 2.24
C VAL A 37 -12.87 -8.10 2.32
N LYS A 38 -11.97 -8.81 2.99
CA LYS A 38 -11.97 -10.28 2.91
C LYS A 38 -13.19 -10.93 3.50
N ASP A 39 -13.89 -10.26 4.40
CA ASP A 39 -15.14 -10.80 4.92
C ASP A 39 -16.31 -10.63 3.94
N GLY A 40 -16.07 -10.03 2.79
CA GLY A 40 -17.08 -9.86 1.74
C GLY A 40 -18.06 -8.73 1.96
N THR A 41 -17.86 -7.91 2.99
CA THR A 41 -18.83 -6.87 3.33
C THR A 41 -18.70 -5.62 2.47
N MET A 42 -17.56 -5.43 1.82
CA MET A 42 -17.32 -4.20 1.08
C MET A 42 -16.40 -4.45 -0.10
N LEU A 43 -16.77 -3.83 -1.22
CA LEU A 43 -15.95 -3.78 -2.43
C LEU A 43 -15.95 -2.33 -2.87
N PHE A 44 -14.77 -1.77 -3.09
CA PHE A 44 -14.69 -0.41 -3.59
C PHE A 44 -13.58 -0.29 -4.62
N ARG A 45 -13.63 0.80 -5.36
CA ARG A 45 -12.68 1.09 -6.41
C ARG A 45 -12.03 2.43 -6.14
N GLY A 46 -10.74 2.53 -6.39
CA GLY A 46 -10.04 3.77 -6.17
C GLY A 46 -8.82 3.89 -7.06
N ARG A 47 -8.20 5.06 -6.98
CA ARG A 47 -6.99 5.34 -7.74
C ARG A 47 -5.79 5.09 -6.87
N VAL A 48 -4.86 4.29 -7.36
CA VAL A 48 -3.58 4.07 -6.69
C VAL A 48 -2.70 5.28 -6.99
N LEU A 49 -2.31 6.00 -5.96
CA LEU A 49 -1.49 7.19 -6.13
C LEU A 49 -0.01 6.89 -6.02
N ASP A 50 0.36 5.93 -5.20
CA ASP A 50 1.74 5.49 -5.10
C ASP A 50 1.81 4.03 -4.72
N VAL A 51 2.94 3.42 -5.02
CA VAL A 51 3.19 2.01 -4.73
C VAL A 51 4.65 1.84 -4.34
N SER A 52 4.90 0.89 -3.45
CA SER A 52 6.24 0.47 -3.06
C SER A 52 6.24 -1.04 -2.91
N LEU A 53 7.39 -1.61 -2.57
CA LEU A 53 7.45 -3.04 -2.29
C LEU A 53 6.65 -3.42 -1.04
N GLY A 54 6.38 -2.47 -0.16
CA GLY A 54 5.67 -2.74 1.08
C GLY A 54 4.19 -2.43 1.06
N GLY A 55 3.72 -1.62 0.12
CA GLY A 55 2.31 -1.25 0.13
C GLY A 55 1.97 -0.20 -0.90
N CYS A 56 0.78 0.35 -0.76
CA CYS A 56 0.29 1.38 -1.68
C CYS A 56 -0.69 2.29 -0.98
N TYR A 57 -0.97 3.43 -1.61
CA TYR A 57 -2.02 4.34 -1.16
C TYR A 57 -3.09 4.43 -2.23
N VAL A 58 -4.34 4.29 -1.82
CA VAL A 58 -5.50 4.31 -2.72
C VAL A 58 -6.39 5.48 -2.35
N GLU A 59 -6.68 6.33 -3.31
CA GLU A 59 -7.57 7.46 -3.16
C GLU A 59 -8.97 7.07 -3.67
N THR A 60 -10.00 7.49 -2.96
CA THR A 60 -11.37 7.19 -3.33
C THR A 60 -12.19 8.46 -3.41
N GLU A 61 -13.28 8.40 -4.17
CA GLU A 61 -14.19 9.54 -4.26
C GLU A 61 -15.17 9.58 -3.11
N VAL A 62 -15.41 8.42 -2.49
CA VAL A 62 -16.34 8.33 -1.37
C VAL A 62 -15.55 8.13 -0.09
N ARG A 63 -16.15 8.51 1.01
CA ARG A 63 -15.55 8.31 2.30
C ARG A 63 -15.51 6.83 2.64
N LEU A 64 -14.34 6.36 3.02
CA LEU A 64 -14.15 4.95 3.36
C LEU A 64 -14.51 4.71 4.82
N ARG A 65 -15.14 3.58 5.07
CA ARG A 65 -15.46 3.12 6.43
C ARG A 65 -14.69 1.84 6.68
N LEU A 66 -13.38 1.97 6.69
CA LEU A 66 -12.47 0.88 6.99
C LEU A 66 -11.76 1.16 8.29
N ALA A 67 -11.43 0.11 9.01
CA ALA A 67 -10.60 0.23 10.21
C ALA A 67 -9.18 -0.23 9.89
N PRO A 68 -8.16 0.38 10.51
CA PRO A 68 -6.81 -0.16 10.41
C PRO A 68 -6.79 -1.63 10.89
N GLY A 69 -6.02 -2.44 10.20
CA GLY A 69 -5.96 -3.87 10.48
C GLY A 69 -6.91 -4.71 9.65
N THR A 70 -7.81 -4.10 8.89
CA THR A 70 -8.76 -4.85 8.08
C THR A 70 -8.04 -5.54 6.92
N PRO A 71 -8.17 -6.87 6.79
CA PRO A 71 -7.57 -7.56 5.66
C PRO A 71 -8.40 -7.39 4.40
N VAL A 72 -7.71 -7.17 3.30
CA VAL A 72 -8.34 -6.93 2.00
C VAL A 72 -7.62 -7.72 0.92
N GLU A 73 -8.30 -7.90 -0.18
CA GLU A 73 -7.71 -8.42 -1.41
C GLU A 73 -7.79 -7.31 -2.45
N MET A 74 -6.69 -7.06 -3.13
CA MET A 74 -6.60 -5.97 -4.10
C MET A 74 -6.23 -6.50 -5.46
N VAL A 75 -6.84 -5.93 -6.48
CA VAL A 75 -6.43 -6.14 -7.86
C VAL A 75 -6.19 -4.77 -8.45
N PHE A 76 -4.97 -4.52 -8.92
CA PHE A 76 -4.71 -3.26 -9.60
C PHE A 76 -3.95 -3.47 -10.89
N ARG A 77 -4.14 -2.51 -11.78
CA ARG A 77 -3.61 -2.55 -13.12
C ARG A 77 -2.71 -1.35 -13.33
N VAL A 78 -1.48 -1.62 -13.72
CA VAL A 78 -0.52 -0.59 -14.04
C VAL A 78 0.08 -0.97 -15.38
N ASN A 79 -0.09 -0.11 -16.38
CA ASN A 79 0.29 -0.42 -17.75
C ASN A 79 -0.38 -1.73 -18.17
N ASP A 80 0.38 -2.72 -18.59
CA ASP A 80 -0.14 -4.02 -18.99
C ASP A 80 -0.07 -5.06 -17.88
N VAL A 81 0.33 -4.64 -16.69
CA VAL A 81 0.50 -5.55 -15.56
C VAL A 81 -0.75 -5.54 -14.70
N VAL A 82 -1.26 -6.72 -14.39
CA VAL A 82 -2.35 -6.89 -13.43
C VAL A 82 -1.76 -7.58 -12.21
N LEU A 83 -1.86 -6.89 -11.07
CA LEU A 83 -1.37 -7.42 -9.81
C LEU A 83 -2.53 -7.74 -8.90
N GLN A 84 -2.53 -8.97 -8.40
CA GLN A 84 -3.49 -9.40 -7.39
C GLN A 84 -2.72 -9.70 -6.12
N CYS A 85 -3.12 -9.08 -5.01
CA CYS A 85 -2.36 -9.22 -3.78
C CYS A 85 -3.26 -9.12 -2.56
N ASP A 86 -2.78 -9.74 -1.49
CA ASP A 86 -3.37 -9.58 -0.17
C ASP A 86 -2.75 -8.37 0.49
N ALA A 87 -3.55 -7.63 1.22
CA ALA A 87 -3.08 -6.45 1.92
C ALA A 87 -3.87 -6.27 3.21
N MET A 88 -3.37 -5.37 4.03
CA MET A 88 -4.02 -5.00 5.27
C MET A 88 -4.11 -3.48 5.31
N CYS A 89 -5.28 -2.96 5.68
CA CYS A 89 -5.44 -1.54 5.85
C CYS A 89 -4.55 -1.06 6.98
N ARG A 90 -3.73 -0.07 6.71
CA ARG A 90 -2.83 0.48 7.71
C ARG A 90 -3.35 1.77 8.30
N MET A 91 -3.89 2.64 7.45
CA MET A 91 -4.42 3.91 7.89
C MET A 91 -5.54 4.32 6.96
N VAL A 92 -6.47 5.09 7.49
CA VAL A 92 -7.61 5.58 6.71
C VAL A 92 -7.65 7.09 6.82
N ARG A 93 -7.82 7.72 5.68
CA ARG A 93 -8.08 9.14 5.60
C ARG A 93 -9.48 9.34 5.04
N ARG A 94 -9.90 10.60 4.96
CA ARG A 94 -11.26 10.91 4.56
C ARG A 94 -11.60 10.33 3.18
N ARG A 95 -10.67 10.39 2.25
CA ARG A 95 -10.90 9.92 0.88
C ARG A 95 -9.74 9.05 0.41
N GLY A 96 -9.35 8.13 1.26
CA GLY A 96 -8.29 7.21 0.87
C GLY A 96 -7.83 6.36 2.01
N ALA A 97 -6.93 5.44 1.69
CA ALA A 97 -6.36 4.55 2.68
C ALA A 97 -5.00 4.06 2.22
N GLY A 98 -4.13 3.83 3.19
CA GLY A 98 -2.86 3.19 2.96
C GLY A 98 -2.95 1.72 3.29
N PHE A 99 -2.30 0.89 2.51
CA PHE A 99 -2.34 -0.56 2.65
C PHE A 99 -0.93 -1.12 2.69
N LEU A 100 -0.74 -2.12 3.54
CA LEU A 100 0.49 -2.92 3.58
C LEU A 100 0.21 -4.22 2.84
N PHE A 101 1.12 -4.59 1.93
CA PHE A 101 1.02 -5.89 1.30
C PHE A 101 1.41 -6.96 2.29
N VAL A 102 0.65 -8.05 2.31
CA VAL A 102 0.90 -9.18 3.21
C VAL A 102 0.88 -10.47 2.38
N ASN A 103 1.40 -11.55 2.96
CA ASN A 103 1.35 -12.88 2.33
C ASN A 103 1.90 -12.88 0.90
N GLN A 104 3.01 -12.17 0.70
CA GLN A 104 3.61 -12.08 -0.64
C GLN A 104 4.28 -13.40 -0.99
N ASP A 105 3.74 -14.11 -1.97
CA ASP A 105 4.41 -15.28 -2.50
C ASP A 105 5.45 -14.86 -3.55
N ALA A 106 6.21 -15.83 -4.05
CA ALA A 106 7.31 -15.54 -4.98
C ALA A 106 6.80 -14.90 -6.27
N LYS A 107 5.65 -15.35 -6.76
CA LYS A 107 5.10 -14.83 -8.00
C LYS A 107 4.68 -13.38 -7.84
N MET A 108 3.92 -13.09 -6.80
CA MET A 108 3.45 -11.73 -6.52
C MET A 108 4.63 -10.81 -6.27
N ARG A 109 5.61 -11.27 -5.50
CA ARG A 109 6.79 -10.48 -5.20
C ARG A 109 7.57 -10.15 -6.46
N GLY A 110 7.72 -11.13 -7.34
CA GLY A 110 8.43 -10.91 -8.60
C GLY A 110 7.73 -9.94 -9.51
N GLU A 111 6.40 -10.02 -9.59
CA GLU A 111 5.62 -9.09 -10.40
C GLU A 111 5.70 -7.68 -9.84
N LEU A 112 5.65 -7.55 -8.52
CA LEU A 112 5.74 -6.25 -7.87
C LEU A 112 7.13 -5.64 -8.07
N GLU A 113 8.18 -6.43 -7.95
CA GLU A 113 9.53 -5.94 -8.17
C GLU A 113 9.73 -5.47 -9.61
N GLU A 114 9.16 -6.20 -10.55
CA GLU A 114 9.23 -5.81 -11.95
C GLU A 114 8.53 -4.47 -12.19
N LEU A 115 7.34 -4.31 -11.62
CA LEU A 115 6.60 -3.06 -11.73
C LEU A 115 7.39 -1.89 -11.15
N ILE A 116 7.93 -2.08 -9.95
CA ILE A 116 8.69 -1.04 -9.27
C ILE A 116 9.90 -0.64 -10.09
N ARG A 117 10.57 -1.62 -10.69
CA ARG A 117 11.73 -1.34 -11.54
C ARG A 117 11.33 -0.51 -12.74
N GLU A 118 10.22 -0.84 -13.39
CA GLU A 118 9.74 -0.06 -14.53
C GLU A 118 9.40 1.37 -14.13
N LEU A 119 8.75 1.54 -13.00
CA LEU A 119 8.40 2.87 -12.52
C LEU A 119 9.65 3.70 -12.20
N GLY A 120 10.67 3.06 -11.65
CA GLY A 120 11.90 3.74 -11.31
C GLY A 120 12.73 4.13 -12.53
N GLU A 121 12.55 3.45 -13.64
CA GLU A 121 13.25 3.78 -14.88
C GLU A 121 12.53 4.86 -15.67
N GLY A 122 11.24 4.98 -15.47
CA GLY A 122 10.41 5.89 -16.20
C GLY A 122 10.30 7.22 -15.57
#